data_ffe8d21641d43b9edd9c6432b6790a14
#
_entry.id   ffe8d21641d43b9edd9c6432b6790a14
#
_cell.length_a   1.000
_cell.length_b   1.000
_cell.length_c   1.000
_cell.angle_alpha   90.00
_cell.angle_beta   90.00
_cell.angle_gamma   90.00
#
_symmetry.space_group_name_H-M   'P 1'
#
loop_
_entity.id
_entity.type
_entity.pdbx_description
1 polymer ?
#
loop_
_entity_poly.entity_id
_entity_poly.type
_entity_poly.pdbx_seq_one_letter_code
_entity_poly.pdbx_strand_id
1 'polypeptide(L)'
;NGALATACADYAAAPADLVWNVLDPPAKLKPRLAGRGIVLGRGVQPAITYTYFNMEDPVVGGYTPDKVALRRAFSLGYNVDEEIRVIRQGQAFPATQVIPPTVSGHDPRLDGRKAYDPVAAKALLDRFGYKDRDGDGFRELPDGKPLVLKLASAPSAIDRQYDELRKRSADAIGLKLEFVKQKWPDLLKAARLGQIQMFTLGNINTTPEGFGFLGLLYGPNGGFSNLARFKLPEYDRLYEQARAMPLGPEREKVMQRMNELVTAYAPWNITVFRYENVLVQPWIGGYKYNGFTQHPWPYLDVDVAKRRAAGKS
;
A
#
# COMPACT_ATOMS: atom_id res chain seq x y z
N ASN A 1 13.78 6.12 12.10
CA ASN A 1 13.11 5.07 12.89
C ASN A 1 13.44 5.15 14.37
N GLY A 2 14.66 5.52 14.76
CA GLY A 2 14.98 5.89 16.14
C GLY A 2 14.14 7.07 16.64
N ALA A 3 13.88 8.05 15.81
CA ALA A 3 13.09 9.22 16.16
C ALA A 3 11.63 8.90 16.56
N LEU A 4 10.97 7.91 15.93
CA LEU A 4 9.61 7.52 16.30
C LEU A 4 9.58 6.66 17.58
N ALA A 5 10.60 5.81 17.81
CA ALA A 5 10.73 5.10 19.08
C ALA A 5 11.04 6.08 20.23
N THR A 6 11.86 7.10 19.96
CA THR A 6 12.12 8.22 20.88
C THR A 6 10.82 9.01 21.10
N ALA A 7 10.06 9.32 20.06
CA ALA A 7 8.77 10.01 20.19
C ALA A 7 7.78 9.23 21.07
N CYS A 8 7.75 7.90 21.02
CA CYS A 8 6.94 7.10 21.93
C CYS A 8 7.41 7.17 23.38
N ALA A 9 8.72 7.29 23.62
CA ALA A 9 9.27 7.47 24.96
C ALA A 9 9.06 8.91 25.48
N ASP A 10 9.25 9.89 24.60
CA ASP A 10 9.09 11.31 24.92
C ASP A 10 7.61 11.71 25.03
N TYR A 11 6.72 10.97 24.38
CA TYR A 11 5.27 11.21 24.48
C TYR A 11 4.74 11.12 25.92
N ALA A 12 5.33 10.25 26.74
CA ALA A 12 5.00 10.21 28.17
C ALA A 12 5.30 11.55 28.88
N ALA A 13 6.15 12.40 28.32
CA ALA A 13 6.48 13.74 28.80
C ALA A 13 5.84 14.86 27.94
N ALA A 14 5.28 14.53 26.77
CA ALA A 14 4.71 15.50 25.85
C ALA A 14 3.32 16.00 26.27
N PRO A 15 2.93 17.24 25.92
CA PRO A 15 1.60 17.78 26.25
C PRO A 15 0.48 17.26 25.32
N ALA A 16 0.79 16.47 24.31
CA ALA A 16 -0.21 15.98 23.36
C ALA A 16 -1.19 14.98 24.02
N ASP A 17 -2.47 15.17 23.77
CA ASP A 17 -3.52 14.32 24.32
C ASP A 17 -3.68 12.99 23.57
N LEU A 18 -3.42 13.02 22.26
CA LEU A 18 -3.41 11.86 21.37
C LEU A 18 -2.19 11.94 20.44
N VAL A 19 -1.53 10.80 20.17
CA VAL A 19 -0.49 10.69 19.14
C VAL A 19 -0.83 9.56 18.19
N TRP A 20 -0.99 9.93 16.92
CA TRP A 20 -1.39 9.07 15.83
C TRP A 20 -0.19 8.46 15.09
N ASN A 21 -0.44 7.34 14.44
CA ASN A 21 0.55 6.68 13.58
C ASN A 21 1.90 6.42 14.26
N VAL A 22 1.86 6.16 15.57
CA VAL A 22 3.08 5.77 16.29
C VAL A 22 3.50 4.36 15.90
N LEU A 23 4.80 4.07 16.00
CA LEU A 23 5.28 2.70 15.95
C LEU A 23 4.69 1.91 17.12
N ASP A 24 4.45 0.61 16.94
CA ASP A 24 4.10 -0.26 18.06
C ASP A 24 5.22 -0.15 19.10
N PRO A 25 4.92 0.33 20.33
CA PRO A 25 5.96 0.55 21.33
C PRO A 25 6.73 -0.74 21.60
N PRO A 26 8.05 -0.69 21.71
CA PRO A 26 8.85 -1.86 22.11
C PRO A 26 8.29 -2.50 23.36
N ALA A 27 8.35 -3.83 23.47
CA ALA A 27 7.78 -4.59 24.58
C ALA A 27 8.20 -4.04 25.95
N LYS A 28 9.44 -3.56 26.09
CA LYS A 28 9.98 -2.94 27.32
C LYS A 28 9.34 -1.60 27.70
N LEU A 29 8.73 -0.88 26.73
CA LEU A 29 8.04 0.40 26.98
C LEU A 29 6.57 0.21 27.33
N LYS A 30 5.91 -0.86 26.89
CA LYS A 30 4.48 -1.08 27.11
C LYS A 30 4.10 -1.06 28.60
N PRO A 31 4.81 -1.74 29.52
CA PRO A 31 4.52 -1.67 30.95
C PRO A 31 4.68 -0.25 31.53
N ARG A 32 5.69 0.50 31.06
CA ARG A 32 5.91 1.88 31.50
C ARG A 32 4.81 2.83 31.05
N LEU A 33 4.32 2.69 29.82
CA LEU A 33 3.19 3.45 29.30
C LEU A 33 1.91 3.10 30.09
N ALA A 34 1.63 1.79 30.27
CA ALA A 34 0.51 1.31 31.05
C ALA A 34 0.55 1.80 32.50
N GLY A 35 1.72 1.79 33.18
CA GLY A 35 1.89 2.30 34.53
C GLY A 35 1.63 3.80 34.67
N ARG A 36 1.63 4.56 33.56
CA ARG A 36 1.20 5.96 33.49
C ARG A 36 -0.26 6.12 33.04
N GLY A 37 -0.99 5.02 32.87
CA GLY A 37 -2.36 5.03 32.38
C GLY A 37 -2.50 5.37 30.89
N ILE A 38 -1.38 5.38 30.12
CA ILE A 38 -1.42 5.62 28.68
C ILE A 38 -1.87 4.34 27.99
N VAL A 39 -2.91 4.45 27.16
CA VAL A 39 -3.49 3.34 26.41
C VAL A 39 -2.96 3.32 24.98
N LEU A 40 -2.55 2.15 24.52
CA LEU A 40 -2.24 1.91 23.11
C LEU A 40 -3.51 1.40 22.41
N GLY A 41 -4.11 2.25 21.57
CA GLY A 41 -5.12 1.84 20.60
C GLY A 41 -4.44 1.30 19.35
N ARG A 42 -4.88 0.14 18.85
CA ARG A 42 -4.41 -0.44 17.58
C ARG A 42 -5.60 -0.94 16.77
N GLY A 43 -5.60 -0.61 15.49
CA GLY A 43 -6.62 -1.08 14.56
C GLY A 43 -6.07 -1.28 13.15
N VAL A 44 -6.87 -1.95 12.32
CA VAL A 44 -6.57 -2.09 10.89
C VAL A 44 -7.08 -0.84 10.19
N GLN A 45 -6.19 -0.13 9.48
CA GLN A 45 -6.59 0.99 8.64
C GLN A 45 -7.34 0.48 7.40
N PRO A 46 -8.41 1.17 6.96
CA PRO A 46 -9.03 0.92 5.65
C PRO A 46 -8.12 1.47 4.54
N ALA A 47 -6.91 0.95 4.46
CA ALA A 47 -5.85 1.45 3.61
C ALA A 47 -5.08 0.32 2.92
N ILE A 48 -4.69 0.59 1.68
CA ILE A 48 -3.87 -0.31 0.86
C ILE A 48 -2.61 0.42 0.40
N THR A 49 -1.51 -0.31 0.30
CA THR A 49 -0.28 0.15 -0.37
C THR A 49 -0.02 -0.73 -1.58
N TYR A 50 0.31 -0.10 -2.70
CA TYR A 50 0.55 -0.78 -3.97
C TYR A 50 1.53 0.02 -4.83
N THR A 51 2.21 -0.65 -5.74
CA THR A 51 2.91 -0.04 -6.87
C THR A 51 2.07 -0.23 -8.11
N TYR A 52 1.64 0.85 -8.76
CA TYR A 52 0.95 0.73 -10.03
C TYR A 52 1.94 0.59 -11.19
N PHE A 53 1.50 -0.08 -12.23
CA PHE A 53 2.10 -0.09 -13.56
C PHE A 53 1.24 0.76 -14.48
N ASN A 54 1.84 1.71 -15.20
CA ASN A 54 1.12 2.47 -16.20
C ASN A 54 0.76 1.56 -17.38
N MET A 55 -0.53 1.27 -17.54
CA MET A 55 -1.00 0.32 -18.55
C MET A 55 -0.88 0.84 -19.99
N GLU A 56 -0.56 2.12 -20.17
CA GLU A 56 -0.27 2.73 -21.48
C GLU A 56 1.25 2.77 -21.77
N ASP A 57 2.11 2.38 -20.82
CA ASP A 57 3.56 2.35 -21.01
C ASP A 57 3.97 1.17 -21.91
N PRO A 58 4.89 1.36 -22.87
CA PRO A 58 5.28 0.31 -23.83
C PRO A 58 6.03 -0.85 -23.18
N VAL A 59 6.67 -0.66 -22.01
CA VAL A 59 7.45 -1.69 -21.32
C VAL A 59 6.56 -2.49 -20.37
N VAL A 60 5.92 -1.84 -19.40
CA VAL A 60 5.15 -2.49 -18.33
C VAL A 60 3.67 -2.60 -18.63
N GLY A 61 3.16 -1.79 -19.55
CA GLY A 61 1.73 -1.69 -19.87
C GLY A 61 1.22 -2.78 -20.79
N GLY A 62 -0.05 -2.69 -21.17
CA GLY A 62 -0.71 -3.64 -22.04
C GLY A 62 -1.28 -4.88 -21.34
N TYR A 63 -2.00 -5.70 -22.10
CA TYR A 63 -2.81 -6.81 -21.58
C TYR A 63 -2.38 -8.16 -22.15
N THR A 64 -1.31 -8.20 -22.96
CA THR A 64 -0.76 -9.42 -23.52
C THR A 64 -0.13 -10.31 -22.44
N PRO A 65 -0.10 -11.64 -22.63
CA PRO A 65 0.39 -12.57 -21.61
C PRO A 65 1.83 -12.29 -21.13
N ASP A 66 2.72 -11.84 -22.03
CA ASP A 66 4.10 -11.46 -21.69
C ASP A 66 4.14 -10.23 -20.76
N LYS A 67 3.32 -9.21 -21.02
CA LYS A 67 3.22 -8.00 -20.17
C LYS A 67 2.65 -8.34 -18.79
N VAL A 68 1.63 -9.18 -18.74
CA VAL A 68 1.09 -9.70 -17.47
C VAL A 68 2.15 -10.49 -16.72
N ALA A 69 2.91 -11.34 -17.41
CA ALA A 69 3.99 -12.13 -16.83
C ALA A 69 5.08 -11.25 -16.22
N LEU A 70 5.51 -10.17 -16.91
CA LEU A 70 6.49 -9.21 -16.38
C LEU A 70 6.00 -8.59 -15.05
N ARG A 71 4.77 -8.08 -15.01
CA ARG A 71 4.21 -7.47 -13.79
C ARG A 71 4.05 -8.48 -12.64
N ARG A 72 3.62 -9.70 -12.96
CA ARG A 72 3.54 -10.80 -11.97
C ARG A 72 4.91 -11.23 -11.46
N ALA A 73 5.92 -11.31 -12.34
CA ALA A 73 7.28 -11.64 -11.94
C ALA A 73 7.88 -10.56 -11.04
N PHE A 74 7.66 -9.27 -11.35
CA PHE A 74 8.03 -8.17 -10.46
C PHE A 74 7.39 -8.32 -9.07
N SER A 75 6.10 -8.69 -9.01
CA SER A 75 5.40 -8.91 -7.74
C SER A 75 5.93 -10.12 -6.97
N LEU A 76 6.22 -11.25 -7.63
CA LEU A 76 6.82 -12.44 -7.02
C LEU A 76 8.25 -12.18 -6.52
N GLY A 77 9.01 -11.34 -7.24
CA GLY A 77 10.39 -10.97 -6.88
C GLY A 77 10.47 -9.97 -5.72
N TYR A 78 9.38 -9.32 -5.32
CA TYR A 78 9.39 -8.32 -4.27
C TYR A 78 9.17 -8.93 -2.87
N ASN A 79 10.13 -8.70 -1.96
CA ASN A 79 10.08 -9.25 -0.61
C ASN A 79 9.22 -8.39 0.33
N VAL A 80 7.90 -8.63 0.34
CA VAL A 80 6.94 -7.93 1.20
C VAL A 80 7.19 -8.19 2.67
N ASP A 81 7.60 -9.41 3.05
CA ASP A 81 7.85 -9.77 4.45
C ASP A 81 9.05 -8.99 5.00
N GLU A 82 10.07 -8.76 4.18
CA GLU A 82 11.20 -7.89 4.56
C GLU A 82 10.77 -6.42 4.69
N GLU A 83 9.93 -5.91 3.77
CA GLU A 83 9.32 -4.57 3.89
C GLU A 83 8.63 -4.42 5.25
N ILE A 84 7.77 -5.38 5.60
CA ILE A 84 7.00 -5.35 6.86
C ILE A 84 7.94 -5.39 8.07
N ARG A 85 8.89 -6.30 8.07
CA ARG A 85 9.78 -6.52 9.21
C ARG A 85 10.77 -5.38 9.41
N VAL A 86 11.43 -4.94 8.33
CA VAL A 86 12.57 -4.01 8.42
C VAL A 86 12.11 -2.56 8.31
N ILE A 87 11.31 -2.23 7.30
CA ILE A 87 10.96 -0.83 7.00
C ILE A 87 9.75 -0.41 7.81
N ARG A 88 8.69 -1.25 7.84
CA ARG A 88 7.45 -0.93 8.56
C ARG A 88 7.43 -1.35 10.02
N GLN A 89 8.43 -2.11 10.46
CA GLN A 89 8.57 -2.54 11.86
C GLN A 89 7.29 -3.21 12.43
N GLY A 90 6.66 -4.07 11.64
CA GLY A 90 5.45 -4.81 12.03
C GLY A 90 4.15 -4.00 12.00
N GLN A 91 4.16 -2.77 11.46
CA GLN A 91 2.93 -1.96 11.34
C GLN A 91 2.13 -2.21 10.06
N ALA A 92 2.31 -3.36 9.47
CA ALA A 92 1.59 -3.79 8.29
C ALA A 92 1.49 -5.32 8.27
N PHE A 93 0.65 -5.83 7.41
CA PHE A 93 0.55 -7.24 7.05
C PHE A 93 0.32 -7.38 5.55
N PRO A 94 0.63 -8.53 4.95
CA PRO A 94 0.52 -8.72 3.51
C PRO A 94 -0.90 -8.47 3.01
N ALA A 95 -1.03 -7.71 1.93
CA ALA A 95 -2.32 -7.50 1.29
C ALA A 95 -2.63 -8.67 0.35
N THR A 96 -3.88 -9.10 0.36
CA THR A 96 -4.39 -10.22 -0.42
C THR A 96 -5.24 -9.79 -1.60
N GLN A 97 -5.78 -8.57 -1.57
CA GLN A 97 -6.67 -8.03 -2.58
C GLN A 97 -6.70 -6.50 -2.54
N VAL A 98 -7.46 -5.87 -3.44
CA VAL A 98 -7.58 -4.40 -3.51
C VAL A 98 -8.31 -3.83 -2.28
N ILE A 99 -9.33 -4.51 -1.79
CA ILE A 99 -10.17 -4.05 -0.69
C ILE A 99 -9.59 -4.51 0.65
N PRO A 100 -9.25 -3.61 1.60
CA PRO A 100 -8.73 -3.98 2.90
C PRO A 100 -9.74 -4.74 3.78
N PRO A 101 -9.28 -5.51 4.78
CA PRO A 101 -10.16 -6.02 5.83
C PRO A 101 -10.94 -4.91 6.51
N THR A 102 -12.10 -5.24 7.09
CA THR A 102 -13.02 -4.29 7.74
C THR A 102 -13.81 -3.37 6.80
N VAL A 103 -13.55 -3.46 5.51
CA VAL A 103 -14.25 -2.70 4.46
C VAL A 103 -15.17 -3.64 3.69
N SER A 104 -16.42 -3.22 3.46
CA SER A 104 -17.39 -4.01 2.69
C SER A 104 -16.86 -4.36 1.29
N GLY A 105 -17.09 -5.59 0.85
CA GLY A 105 -16.52 -6.15 -0.38
C GLY A 105 -15.17 -6.84 -0.21
N HIS A 106 -14.57 -6.82 0.99
CA HIS A 106 -13.43 -7.68 1.31
C HIS A 106 -13.86 -9.15 1.38
N ASP A 107 -13.21 -10.02 0.62
CA ASP A 107 -13.42 -11.46 0.71
C ASP A 107 -12.24 -12.14 1.39
N PRO A 108 -12.38 -12.63 2.63
CA PRO A 108 -11.28 -13.29 3.35
C PRO A 108 -10.82 -14.61 2.71
N ARG A 109 -11.57 -15.16 1.75
CA ARG A 109 -11.20 -16.38 1.00
C ARG A 109 -10.31 -16.06 -0.20
N LEU A 110 -10.32 -14.81 -0.67
CA LEU A 110 -9.52 -14.37 -1.80
C LEU A 110 -8.10 -14.07 -1.33
N ASP A 111 -7.17 -14.96 -1.62
CA ASP A 111 -5.74 -14.73 -1.44
C ASP A 111 -5.05 -14.50 -2.78
N GLY A 112 -5.09 -13.25 -3.25
CA GLY A 112 -4.36 -12.79 -4.42
C GLY A 112 -2.90 -12.44 -4.14
N ARG A 113 -2.44 -12.68 -2.90
CA ARG A 113 -1.06 -12.41 -2.48
C ARG A 113 -0.08 -13.18 -3.35
N LYS A 114 1.00 -12.48 -3.74
CA LYS A 114 2.17 -13.10 -4.32
C LYS A 114 3.21 -13.27 -3.22
N ALA A 115 3.36 -14.51 -2.71
CA ALA A 115 4.46 -14.82 -1.80
C ALA A 115 5.78 -14.54 -2.52
N TYR A 116 6.79 -14.06 -1.77
CA TYR A 116 8.12 -13.83 -2.31
C TYR A 116 8.71 -15.15 -2.83
N ASP A 117 8.86 -15.24 -4.12
CA ASP A 117 9.43 -16.40 -4.83
C ASP A 117 10.23 -15.95 -6.06
N PRO A 118 11.50 -15.60 -5.86
CA PRO A 118 12.37 -15.18 -6.96
C PRO A 118 12.66 -16.32 -7.97
N VAL A 119 12.53 -17.58 -7.56
CA VAL A 119 12.71 -18.72 -8.47
C VAL A 119 11.54 -18.81 -9.44
N ALA A 120 10.31 -18.76 -8.93
CA ALA A 120 9.12 -18.72 -9.77
C ALA A 120 9.08 -17.45 -10.63
N ALA A 121 9.52 -16.30 -10.11
CA ALA A 121 9.63 -15.07 -10.89
C ALA A 121 10.55 -15.22 -12.10
N LYS A 122 11.76 -15.78 -11.91
CA LYS A 122 12.70 -16.07 -13.00
C LYS A 122 12.11 -17.03 -14.01
N ALA A 123 11.54 -18.14 -13.56
CA ALA A 123 10.93 -19.14 -14.45
C ALA A 123 9.78 -18.54 -15.28
N LEU A 124 9.00 -17.63 -14.68
CA LEU A 124 7.94 -16.92 -15.39
C LEU A 124 8.50 -15.99 -16.47
N LEU A 125 9.55 -15.23 -16.16
CA LEU A 125 10.24 -14.37 -17.12
C LEU A 125 10.83 -15.18 -18.27
N ASP A 126 11.52 -16.29 -17.96
CA ASP A 126 12.12 -17.18 -18.97
C ASP A 126 11.07 -17.74 -19.93
N ARG A 127 9.92 -18.17 -19.38
CA ARG A 127 8.81 -18.73 -20.16
C ARG A 127 8.27 -17.75 -21.20
N PHE A 128 8.28 -16.45 -20.90
CA PHE A 128 7.76 -15.40 -21.76
C PHE A 128 8.86 -14.66 -22.55
N GLY A 129 10.09 -15.21 -22.59
CA GLY A 129 11.16 -14.75 -23.45
C GLY A 129 11.97 -13.57 -22.94
N TYR A 130 11.77 -13.16 -21.68
CA TYR A 130 12.64 -12.21 -21.00
C TYR A 130 13.93 -12.92 -20.58
N LYS A 131 15.01 -12.71 -21.29
CA LYS A 131 16.28 -13.42 -21.10
C LYS A 131 17.44 -12.44 -21.11
N ASP A 132 18.45 -12.69 -20.31
CA ASP A 132 19.76 -12.06 -20.42
C ASP A 132 20.48 -12.63 -21.65
N ARG A 133 20.64 -11.83 -22.70
CA ARG A 133 21.22 -12.23 -23.97
C ARG A 133 22.65 -11.72 -24.19
N ASP A 134 23.00 -10.62 -23.54
CA ASP A 134 24.34 -10.02 -23.66
C ASP A 134 25.24 -10.34 -22.46
N GLY A 135 24.72 -11.00 -21.43
CA GLY A 135 25.47 -11.47 -20.26
C GLY A 135 25.79 -10.41 -19.23
N ASP A 136 25.06 -9.27 -19.23
CA ASP A 136 25.25 -8.19 -18.27
C ASP A 136 24.57 -8.46 -16.89
N GLY A 137 23.82 -9.56 -16.79
CA GLY A 137 23.08 -9.98 -15.60
C GLY A 137 21.64 -9.47 -15.55
N PHE A 138 21.22 -8.67 -16.54
CA PHE A 138 19.86 -8.18 -16.68
C PHE A 138 19.18 -8.77 -17.91
N ARG A 139 17.87 -8.82 -17.86
CA ARG A 139 17.04 -9.40 -18.92
C ARG A 139 16.61 -8.35 -19.92
N GLU A 140 16.55 -8.72 -21.21
CA GLU A 140 15.95 -7.95 -22.27
C GLU A 140 14.45 -8.28 -22.43
N LEU A 141 13.77 -7.41 -23.17
CA LEU A 141 12.44 -7.65 -23.70
C LEU A 141 12.44 -8.87 -24.65
N PRO A 142 11.30 -9.53 -24.91
CA PRO A 142 11.22 -10.66 -25.83
C PRO A 142 11.74 -10.37 -27.24
N ASP A 143 11.67 -9.11 -27.68
CA ASP A 143 12.19 -8.64 -28.97
C ASP A 143 13.70 -8.30 -28.94
N GLY A 144 14.39 -8.51 -27.82
CA GLY A 144 15.80 -8.27 -27.63
C GLY A 144 16.20 -6.83 -27.27
N LYS A 145 15.25 -5.94 -27.12
CA LYS A 145 15.53 -4.57 -26.66
C LYS A 145 15.82 -4.51 -25.15
N PRO A 146 16.59 -3.51 -24.69
CA PRO A 146 16.86 -3.34 -23.28
C PRO A 146 15.58 -3.22 -22.44
N LEU A 147 15.53 -3.96 -21.34
CA LEU A 147 14.44 -3.89 -20.35
C LEU A 147 14.88 -3.06 -19.16
N VAL A 148 14.38 -1.85 -19.07
CA VAL A 148 14.63 -0.97 -17.93
C VAL A 148 13.30 -0.56 -17.31
N LEU A 149 13.12 -0.93 -16.04
CA LEU A 149 11.98 -0.50 -15.24
C LEU A 149 12.29 0.84 -14.56
N LYS A 150 11.37 1.78 -14.60
CA LYS A 150 11.51 3.11 -14.01
C LYS A 150 10.48 3.33 -12.93
N LEU A 151 10.92 3.45 -11.68
CA LEU A 151 10.06 3.67 -10.53
C LEU A 151 10.22 5.08 -10.00
N ALA A 152 9.12 5.81 -9.90
CA ALA A 152 9.09 7.11 -9.27
C ALA A 152 9.29 7.01 -7.76
N SER A 153 10.13 7.87 -7.20
CA SER A 153 10.47 7.88 -5.78
C SER A 153 10.83 9.29 -5.31
N ALA A 154 10.44 9.65 -4.08
CA ALA A 154 10.79 10.93 -3.49
C ALA A 154 12.20 10.91 -2.86
N PRO A 155 12.89 12.05 -2.76
CA PRO A 155 14.24 12.12 -2.19
C PRO A 155 14.20 12.20 -0.64
N SER A 156 13.55 11.23 0.00
CA SER A 156 13.45 11.14 1.46
C SER A 156 14.27 9.97 2.02
N ALA A 157 14.56 10.01 3.32
CA ALA A 157 15.31 8.95 4.00
C ALA A 157 14.54 7.61 4.00
N ILE A 158 13.22 7.67 4.15
CA ILE A 158 12.38 6.47 4.14
C ILE A 158 12.26 5.90 2.72
N ASP A 159 12.09 6.74 1.71
CA ASP A 159 12.03 6.28 0.32
C ASP A 159 13.33 5.60 -0.10
N ARG A 160 14.48 6.06 0.41
CA ARG A 160 15.76 5.41 0.16
C ARG A 160 15.79 3.95 0.63
N GLN A 161 15.24 3.67 1.81
CA GLN A 161 15.17 2.30 2.33
C GLN A 161 14.27 1.41 1.45
N TYR A 162 13.13 1.95 1.00
CA TYR A 162 12.26 1.26 0.05
C TYR A 162 12.96 1.01 -1.29
N ASP A 163 13.69 1.99 -1.79
CA ASP A 163 14.39 1.86 -3.07
C ASP A 163 15.49 0.81 -3.02
N GLU A 164 16.25 0.74 -1.92
CA GLU A 164 17.26 -0.29 -1.70
C GLU A 164 16.65 -1.70 -1.70
N LEU A 165 15.51 -1.89 -1.02
CA LEU A 165 14.79 -3.15 -1.02
C LEU A 165 14.28 -3.51 -2.42
N ARG A 166 13.67 -2.55 -3.12
CA ARG A 166 13.11 -2.75 -4.46
C ARG A 166 14.18 -3.07 -5.48
N LYS A 167 15.30 -2.31 -5.44
CA LYS A 167 16.43 -2.57 -6.33
C LYS A 167 16.98 -3.97 -6.13
N ARG A 168 17.28 -4.34 -4.89
CA ARG A 168 17.79 -5.67 -4.56
C ARG A 168 16.83 -6.79 -4.95
N SER A 169 15.53 -6.57 -4.78
CA SER A 169 14.48 -7.50 -5.21
C SER A 169 14.41 -7.65 -6.72
N ALA A 170 14.53 -6.56 -7.47
CA ALA A 170 14.53 -6.57 -8.93
C ALA A 170 15.82 -7.20 -9.48
N ASP A 171 16.99 -6.81 -8.96
CA ASP A 171 18.28 -7.37 -9.33
C ASP A 171 18.32 -8.90 -9.12
N ALA A 172 17.71 -9.38 -8.02
CA ALA A 172 17.65 -10.82 -7.71
C ALA A 172 16.91 -11.65 -8.76
N ILE A 173 16.08 -11.06 -9.58
CA ILE A 173 15.36 -11.73 -10.68
C ILE A 173 15.84 -11.27 -12.07
N GLY A 174 16.93 -10.51 -12.14
CA GLY A 174 17.53 -10.01 -13.38
C GLY A 174 16.73 -8.88 -14.03
N LEU A 175 16.00 -8.06 -13.26
CA LEU A 175 15.29 -6.88 -13.77
C LEU A 175 16.05 -5.62 -13.41
N LYS A 176 16.46 -4.84 -14.40
CA LYS A 176 17.11 -3.55 -14.19
C LYS A 176 16.09 -2.51 -13.73
N LEU A 177 16.26 -1.99 -12.51
CA LEU A 177 15.37 -0.98 -11.92
C LEU A 177 16.11 0.34 -11.69
N GLU A 178 15.56 1.41 -12.26
CA GLU A 178 16.02 2.78 -12.10
C GLU A 178 14.99 3.62 -11.35
N PHE A 179 15.47 4.63 -10.60
CA PHE A 179 14.60 5.51 -9.81
C PHE A 179 14.54 6.91 -10.40
N VAL A 180 13.32 7.38 -10.66
CA VAL A 180 13.05 8.77 -11.07
C VAL A 180 12.79 9.59 -9.81
N LYS A 181 13.80 10.36 -9.39
CA LYS A 181 13.76 11.15 -8.15
C LYS A 181 13.20 12.54 -8.39
N GLN A 182 12.02 12.82 -7.82
CA GLN A 182 11.38 14.14 -7.83
C GLN A 182 10.61 14.37 -6.53
N LYS A 183 10.25 15.63 -6.24
CA LYS A 183 9.38 15.96 -5.11
C LYS A 183 7.99 15.40 -5.31
N TRP A 184 7.32 15.05 -4.23
CA TRP A 184 5.98 14.45 -4.27
C TRP A 184 4.95 15.16 -5.14
N PRO A 185 4.78 16.52 -5.07
CA PRO A 185 3.82 17.21 -5.93
C PRO A 185 4.12 17.05 -7.43
N ASP A 186 5.40 17.06 -7.81
CA ASP A 186 5.84 16.91 -9.19
C ASP A 186 5.58 15.47 -9.69
N LEU A 187 5.88 14.47 -8.86
CA LEU A 187 5.56 13.07 -9.16
C LEU A 187 4.07 12.86 -9.35
N LEU A 188 3.23 13.43 -8.49
CA LEU A 188 1.79 13.29 -8.60
C LEU A 188 1.24 13.96 -9.88
N LYS A 189 1.78 15.13 -10.23
CA LYS A 189 1.44 15.82 -11.50
C LYS A 189 1.85 14.96 -12.70
N ALA A 190 3.08 14.46 -12.72
CA ALA A 190 3.58 13.59 -13.78
C ALA A 190 2.78 12.29 -13.91
N ALA A 191 2.39 11.68 -12.77
CA ALA A 191 1.54 10.49 -12.75
C ALA A 191 0.16 10.74 -13.39
N ARG A 192 -0.48 11.86 -13.07
CA ARG A 192 -1.76 12.26 -13.68
C ARG A 192 -1.64 12.49 -15.20
N LEU A 193 -0.51 12.97 -15.66
CA LEU A 193 -0.21 13.15 -17.08
C LEU A 193 0.19 11.84 -17.80
N GLY A 194 0.33 10.70 -17.07
CA GLY A 194 0.75 9.42 -17.63
C GLY A 194 2.25 9.31 -17.92
N GLN A 195 3.06 10.22 -17.37
CA GLN A 195 4.50 10.29 -17.60
C GLN A 195 5.33 9.42 -16.66
N ILE A 196 4.68 8.75 -15.70
CA ILE A 196 5.30 7.83 -14.75
C ILE A 196 5.00 6.40 -15.16
N GLN A 197 6.06 5.59 -15.33
CA GLN A 197 5.94 4.18 -15.66
C GLN A 197 5.42 3.35 -14.47
N MET A 198 6.04 3.54 -13.29
CA MET A 198 5.67 2.85 -12.05
C MET A 198 5.76 3.83 -10.88
N PHE A 199 4.82 3.75 -9.95
CA PHE A 199 4.85 4.56 -8.73
C PHE A 199 4.17 3.83 -7.57
N THR A 200 4.77 3.88 -6.38
CA THR A 200 4.19 3.31 -5.17
C THR A 200 3.36 4.34 -4.44
N LEU A 201 2.11 3.97 -4.17
CA LEU A 201 1.12 4.81 -3.52
C LEU A 201 0.44 4.07 -2.37
N GLY A 202 -0.11 4.83 -1.44
CA GLY A 202 -1.07 4.35 -0.46
C GLY A 202 -2.40 5.08 -0.65
N ASN A 203 -3.49 4.34 -0.56
CA ASN A 203 -4.84 4.91 -0.51
C ASN A 203 -5.53 4.48 0.77
N ILE A 204 -6.24 5.42 1.38
CA ILE A 204 -7.09 5.21 2.54
C ILE A 204 -8.51 5.57 2.18
N ASN A 205 -9.47 4.76 2.62
CA ASN A 205 -10.88 5.06 2.45
C ASN A 205 -11.48 5.67 3.73
N THR A 206 -12.37 6.62 3.55
CA THR A 206 -13.07 7.31 4.66
C THR A 206 -14.48 6.78 4.86
N THR A 207 -14.88 5.80 4.07
CA THR A 207 -16.19 5.14 4.16
C THR A 207 -16.00 3.64 4.37
N PRO A 208 -16.93 2.95 5.04
CA PRO A 208 -16.84 1.50 5.28
C PRO A 208 -17.12 0.67 4.03
N GLU A 209 -17.13 1.28 2.85
CA GLU A 209 -17.43 0.64 1.58
C GLU A 209 -16.20 0.57 0.66
N GLY A 210 -15.87 -0.63 0.16
CA GLY A 210 -14.70 -0.87 -0.67
C GLY A 210 -14.78 -0.37 -2.11
N PHE A 211 -15.94 0.10 -2.55
CA PHE A 211 -16.16 0.55 -3.91
C PHE A 211 -15.23 1.69 -4.34
N GLY A 212 -14.86 2.57 -3.40
CA GLY A 212 -13.89 3.64 -3.63
C GLY A 212 -12.51 3.14 -4.07
N PHE A 213 -12.06 1.99 -3.54
CA PHE A 213 -10.79 1.40 -3.96
C PHE A 213 -10.86 0.86 -5.40
N LEU A 214 -11.99 0.26 -5.78
CA LEU A 214 -12.19 -0.24 -7.13
C LEU A 214 -12.26 0.89 -8.16
N GLY A 215 -12.78 2.06 -7.77
CA GLY A 215 -12.81 3.27 -8.60
C GLY A 215 -11.43 3.79 -9.01
N LEU A 216 -10.36 3.42 -8.28
CA LEU A 216 -8.98 3.74 -8.63
C LEU A 216 -8.46 2.99 -9.86
N LEU A 217 -9.23 2.01 -10.36
CA LEU A 217 -8.92 1.24 -11.55
C LEU A 217 -10.02 1.34 -12.63
N TYR A 218 -11.06 2.14 -12.38
CA TYR A 218 -12.13 2.38 -13.35
C TYR A 218 -11.59 3.20 -14.53
N GLY A 219 -11.74 2.67 -15.75
CA GLY A 219 -11.13 3.22 -16.96
C GLY A 219 -11.41 4.71 -17.22
N PRO A 220 -12.67 5.18 -17.12
CA PRO A 220 -13.01 6.60 -17.27
C PRO A 220 -12.34 7.54 -16.27
N ASN A 221 -11.84 7.05 -15.14
CA ASN A 221 -11.06 7.83 -14.17
C ASN A 221 -9.58 7.98 -14.54
N GLY A 222 -9.17 7.55 -15.75
CA GLY A 222 -7.78 7.61 -16.21
C GLY A 222 -7.19 9.03 -16.15
N GLY A 223 -6.02 9.17 -15.50
CA GLY A 223 -5.36 10.46 -15.29
C GLY A 223 -5.92 11.29 -14.14
N PHE A 224 -7.04 10.92 -13.54
CA PHE A 224 -7.56 11.55 -12.31
C PHE A 224 -7.24 10.70 -11.07
N SER A 225 -8.02 9.66 -10.81
CA SER A 225 -7.80 8.72 -9.70
C SER A 225 -7.20 7.38 -10.17
N ASN A 226 -7.49 6.96 -11.39
CA ASN A 226 -6.88 5.80 -12.02
C ASN A 226 -5.54 6.17 -12.64
N LEU A 227 -4.50 6.25 -11.82
CA LEU A 227 -3.14 6.60 -12.25
C LEU A 227 -2.46 5.45 -13.00
N ALA A 228 -2.89 4.21 -12.77
CA ALA A 228 -2.46 3.05 -13.55
C ALA A 228 -2.94 3.08 -15.00
N ARG A 229 -3.93 3.91 -15.32
CA ARG A 229 -4.57 3.96 -16.65
C ARG A 229 -5.09 2.60 -17.11
N PHE A 230 -5.53 1.81 -16.15
CA PHE A 230 -6.14 0.51 -16.40
C PHE A 230 -7.48 0.72 -17.11
N LYS A 231 -7.65 0.05 -18.26
CA LYS A 231 -8.83 0.14 -19.12
C LYS A 231 -9.18 -1.26 -19.56
N LEU A 232 -10.10 -1.90 -18.87
CA LEU A 232 -10.59 -3.23 -19.21
C LEU A 232 -12.11 -3.15 -19.34
N PRO A 233 -12.69 -3.37 -20.54
CA PRO A 233 -14.14 -3.22 -20.76
C PRO A 233 -15.01 -4.08 -19.83
N GLU A 234 -14.56 -5.29 -19.48
CA GLU A 234 -15.25 -6.14 -18.49
C GLU A 234 -15.24 -5.47 -17.10
N TYR A 235 -14.11 -4.94 -16.67
CA TYR A 235 -13.98 -4.26 -15.37
C TYR A 235 -14.87 -3.01 -15.30
N ASP A 236 -14.82 -2.19 -16.35
CA ASP A 236 -15.58 -0.95 -16.41
C ASP A 236 -17.08 -1.20 -16.36
N ARG A 237 -17.56 -2.24 -17.08
CA ARG A 237 -18.95 -2.66 -17.05
C ARG A 237 -19.38 -3.17 -15.67
N LEU A 238 -18.53 -3.97 -14.99
CA LEU A 238 -18.81 -4.45 -13.64
C LEU A 238 -18.83 -3.29 -12.64
N TYR A 239 -17.95 -2.29 -12.81
CA TYR A 239 -17.94 -1.09 -11.98
C TYR A 239 -19.27 -0.33 -12.08
N GLU A 240 -19.76 -0.07 -13.32
CA GLU A 240 -21.03 0.60 -13.55
C GLU A 240 -22.22 -0.23 -13.00
N GLN A 241 -22.17 -1.54 -13.16
CA GLN A 241 -23.17 -2.44 -12.59
C GLN A 241 -23.20 -2.32 -11.06
N ALA A 242 -22.05 -2.46 -10.39
CA ALA A 242 -21.97 -2.38 -8.94
C ALA A 242 -22.39 -1.00 -8.42
N ARG A 243 -22.09 0.08 -9.16
CA ARG A 243 -22.49 1.44 -8.82
C ARG A 243 -24.00 1.62 -8.75
N ALA A 244 -24.73 0.95 -9.62
CA ALA A 244 -26.19 1.01 -9.70
C ALA A 244 -26.91 0.05 -8.73
N MET A 245 -26.18 -0.89 -8.10
CA MET A 245 -26.77 -1.89 -7.20
C MET A 245 -26.90 -1.35 -5.76
N PRO A 246 -27.95 -1.77 -5.02
CA PRO A 246 -28.01 -1.52 -3.58
C PRO A 246 -26.89 -2.27 -2.86
N LEU A 247 -26.55 -1.78 -1.65
CA LEU A 247 -25.60 -2.47 -0.78
C LEU A 247 -26.13 -3.89 -0.45
N GLY A 248 -25.25 -4.86 -0.48
CA GLY A 248 -25.58 -6.24 -0.12
C GLY A 248 -24.77 -7.30 -0.88
N PRO A 249 -25.06 -8.59 -0.61
CA PRO A 249 -24.24 -9.71 -1.08
C PRO A 249 -24.08 -9.80 -2.60
N GLU A 250 -25.12 -9.42 -3.35
CA GLU A 250 -25.06 -9.49 -4.82
C GLU A 250 -24.08 -8.43 -5.39
N ARG A 251 -24.07 -7.24 -4.82
CA ARG A 251 -23.09 -6.20 -5.18
C ARG A 251 -21.67 -6.63 -4.81
N GLU A 252 -21.51 -7.27 -3.64
CA GLU A 252 -20.21 -7.78 -3.19
C GLU A 252 -19.67 -8.86 -4.14
N LYS A 253 -20.50 -9.74 -4.69
CA LYS A 253 -20.08 -10.69 -5.73
C LYS A 253 -19.51 -10.00 -6.97
N VAL A 254 -20.15 -8.92 -7.42
CA VAL A 254 -19.63 -8.13 -8.54
C VAL A 254 -18.27 -7.51 -8.18
N MET A 255 -18.13 -6.96 -6.97
CA MET A 255 -16.88 -6.39 -6.48
C MET A 255 -15.77 -7.45 -6.36
N GLN A 256 -16.12 -8.69 -5.94
CA GLN A 256 -15.19 -9.82 -5.90
C GLN A 256 -14.69 -10.18 -7.31
N ARG A 257 -15.59 -10.22 -8.30
CA ARG A 257 -15.18 -10.45 -9.69
C ARG A 257 -14.22 -9.36 -10.19
N MET A 258 -14.42 -8.12 -9.81
CA MET A 258 -13.49 -7.04 -10.13
C MET A 258 -12.11 -7.24 -9.46
N ASN A 259 -12.05 -7.68 -8.20
CA ASN A 259 -10.81 -8.05 -7.53
C ASN A 259 -10.06 -9.18 -8.25
N GLU A 260 -10.77 -10.20 -8.75
CA GLU A 260 -10.19 -11.29 -9.54
C GLU A 260 -9.54 -10.77 -10.82
N LEU A 261 -10.19 -9.84 -11.52
CA LEU A 261 -9.64 -9.22 -12.74
C LEU A 261 -8.35 -8.42 -12.42
N VAL A 262 -8.31 -7.70 -11.32
CA VAL A 262 -7.09 -7.00 -10.89
C VAL A 262 -5.97 -7.99 -10.61
N THR A 263 -6.27 -9.10 -9.93
CA THR A 263 -5.30 -10.17 -9.69
C THR A 263 -4.83 -10.82 -10.98
N ALA A 264 -5.74 -11.02 -11.94
CA ALA A 264 -5.44 -11.65 -13.23
C ALA A 264 -4.53 -10.79 -14.11
N TYR A 265 -4.83 -9.51 -14.26
CA TYR A 265 -4.09 -8.61 -15.14
C TYR A 265 -2.93 -7.89 -14.46
N ALA A 266 -2.88 -7.90 -13.12
CA ALA A 266 -1.85 -7.31 -12.29
C ALA A 266 -1.48 -5.85 -12.67
N PRO A 267 -2.45 -4.91 -12.80
CA PRO A 267 -2.14 -3.49 -13.01
C PRO A 267 -1.45 -2.89 -11.78
N TRP A 268 -1.54 -3.55 -10.64
CA TRP A 268 -0.90 -3.22 -9.38
C TRP A 268 -0.08 -4.39 -8.82
N ASN A 269 1.09 -4.09 -8.30
CA ASN A 269 1.74 -4.91 -7.29
C ASN A 269 1.22 -4.46 -5.92
N ILE A 270 0.23 -5.18 -5.40
CA ILE A 270 -0.36 -4.93 -4.09
C ILE A 270 0.57 -5.49 -3.03
N THR A 271 0.96 -4.68 -2.04
CA THR A 271 1.97 -5.08 -1.05
C THR A 271 1.39 -5.29 0.34
N VAL A 272 0.83 -4.25 0.96
CA VAL A 272 0.42 -4.35 2.36
C VAL A 272 -0.88 -3.64 2.67
N PHE A 273 -1.58 -4.17 3.68
CA PHE A 273 -2.52 -3.45 4.52
C PHE A 273 -1.81 -2.93 5.75
N ARG A 274 -2.31 -1.85 6.36
CA ARG A 274 -1.61 -1.18 7.46
C ARG A 274 -2.37 -1.28 8.77
N TYR A 275 -1.60 -1.35 9.86
CA TYR A 275 -2.09 -1.04 11.18
C TYR A 275 -1.91 0.44 11.47
N GLU A 276 -2.83 0.98 12.25
CA GLU A 276 -2.69 2.28 12.91
C GLU A 276 -2.56 2.06 14.41
N ASN A 277 -1.57 2.68 15.00
CA ASN A 277 -1.38 2.72 16.43
C ASN A 277 -1.57 4.14 16.93
N VAL A 278 -2.31 4.29 18.04
CA VAL A 278 -2.58 5.57 18.68
C VAL A 278 -2.27 5.46 20.16
N LEU A 279 -1.50 6.40 20.70
CA LEU A 279 -1.31 6.53 22.14
C LEU A 279 -2.31 7.56 22.69
N VAL A 280 -3.05 7.15 23.73
CA VAL A 280 -4.11 7.92 24.36
C VAL A 280 -3.73 8.20 25.80
N GLN A 281 -3.73 9.46 26.21
CA GLN A 281 -3.43 9.88 27.58
C GLN A 281 -4.57 9.51 28.54
N PRO A 282 -4.27 9.29 29.84
CA PRO A 282 -5.23 8.80 30.82
C PRO A 282 -6.39 9.78 31.16
N TRP A 283 -6.25 11.04 30.79
CA TRP A 283 -7.30 12.05 30.95
C TRP A 283 -8.24 12.18 29.75
N ILE A 284 -8.00 11.39 28.68
CA ILE A 284 -8.88 11.33 27.51
C ILE A 284 -9.91 10.23 27.69
N GLY A 285 -11.19 10.61 27.74
CA GLY A 285 -12.34 9.73 27.71
C GLY A 285 -12.93 9.61 26.30
N GLY A 286 -13.77 8.58 26.09
CA GLY A 286 -14.55 8.42 24.86
C GLY A 286 -13.79 7.88 23.65
N TYR A 287 -12.46 7.77 23.70
CA TYR A 287 -11.69 7.27 22.56
C TYR A 287 -12.03 5.80 22.23
N LYS A 288 -12.49 5.59 21.00
CA LYS A 288 -12.62 4.26 20.38
C LYS A 288 -11.98 4.31 19.00
N TYR A 289 -11.17 3.30 18.69
CA TYR A 289 -10.61 3.21 17.35
C TYR A 289 -11.73 3.07 16.31
N ASN A 290 -11.68 3.92 15.31
CA ASN A 290 -12.53 3.84 14.12
C ASN A 290 -11.72 4.25 12.91
N GLY A 291 -11.35 3.28 12.06
CA GLY A 291 -10.49 3.50 10.89
C GLY A 291 -11.08 4.46 9.84
N PHE A 292 -12.38 4.74 9.89
CA PHE A 292 -13.05 5.66 8.96
C PHE A 292 -13.19 7.08 9.50
N THR A 293 -12.95 7.28 10.79
CA THR A 293 -13.05 8.61 11.42
C THR A 293 -11.70 9.30 11.44
N GLN A 294 -11.52 10.28 10.54
CA GLN A 294 -10.28 11.07 10.49
C GLN A 294 -10.20 12.11 11.63
N HIS A 295 -11.33 12.50 12.21
CA HIS A 295 -11.43 13.53 13.23
C HIS A 295 -12.28 13.05 14.42
N PRO A 296 -11.69 12.34 15.40
CA PRO A 296 -12.44 11.81 16.54
C PRO A 296 -12.81 12.88 17.59
N TRP A 297 -12.33 14.10 17.46
CA TRP A 297 -12.46 15.18 18.44
C TRP A 297 -13.87 15.37 19.00
N PRO A 298 -14.96 15.30 18.20
CA PRO A 298 -16.33 15.47 18.74
C PRO A 298 -16.78 14.36 19.70
N TYR A 299 -16.05 13.25 19.74
CA TYR A 299 -16.37 12.06 20.54
C TYR A 299 -15.46 11.89 21.76
N LEU A 300 -14.56 12.86 21.99
CA LEU A 300 -13.58 12.80 23.08
C LEU A 300 -13.97 13.74 24.21
N ASP A 301 -13.83 13.23 25.44
CA ASP A 301 -13.90 14.03 26.66
C ASP A 301 -12.51 14.23 27.23
N VAL A 302 -12.26 15.42 27.78
CA VAL A 302 -11.00 15.75 28.45
C VAL A 302 -11.28 15.98 29.94
N ASP A 303 -10.79 15.08 30.79
CA ASP A 303 -10.76 15.30 32.24
C ASP A 303 -9.69 16.34 32.58
N VAL A 304 -10.11 17.60 32.64
CA VAL A 304 -9.23 18.75 32.86
C VAL A 304 -8.56 18.69 34.26
N ALA A 305 -9.24 18.14 35.25
CA ALA A 305 -8.67 18.01 36.59
C ALA A 305 -7.52 16.99 36.59
N LYS A 306 -7.74 15.84 35.97
CA LYS A 306 -6.74 14.79 35.81
C LYS A 306 -5.56 15.25 34.95
N ARG A 307 -5.82 16.00 33.87
CA ARG A 307 -4.80 16.60 33.03
C ARG A 307 -3.91 17.58 33.79
N ARG A 308 -4.50 18.48 34.60
CA ARG A 308 -3.77 19.41 35.44
C ARG A 308 -2.95 18.72 36.53
N ALA A 309 -3.51 17.70 37.18
CA ALA A 309 -2.79 16.89 38.16
C ALA A 309 -1.57 16.17 37.60
N ALA A 310 -1.57 15.88 36.29
CA ALA A 310 -0.42 15.33 35.56
C ALA A 310 0.63 16.39 35.15
N GLY A 311 0.49 17.64 35.62
CA GLY A 311 1.39 18.74 35.28
C GLY A 311 1.26 19.26 33.85
N LYS A 312 0.08 19.08 33.24
CA LYS A 312 -0.21 19.52 31.87
C LYS A 312 -1.22 20.67 31.91
N SER A 313 -0.81 21.83 31.48
CA SER A 313 -1.65 23.04 31.37
C SER A 313 -2.49 23.07 30.10
#